data_6ad0d528634e6fde203031aa841b5755
#
_entry.id   6ad0d528634e6fde203031aa841b5755
#
_cell.length_a   1.000
_cell.length_b   1.000
_cell.length_c   1.000
_cell.angle_alpha   90.00
_cell.angle_beta   90.00
_cell.angle_gamma   90.00
#
_symmetry.space_group_name_H-M   'P 1'
#
loop_
_entity.id
_entity.type
_entity.pdbx_description
1 polymer ?
#
loop_
_entity_poly.entity_id
_entity_poly.type
_entity_poly.pdbx_seq_one_letter_code
_entity_poly.pdbx_strand_id
1 'polypeptide(L)'
;NDYLAQRDAQWMGSVHEFLGLTVGVVLNSMNNDERRAAYACDITYVTNNELGFDYLRDNMVIYKEQLVQRGLNFAIIDEVDSILIDEARTPLIISGQSGKSTKLYEICDILARQLEKGEASGEFTKMNAIMGEEIEETGDFIVNEKDKIVNLTEQGV
;
A
#
# COMPACT_ATOMS: atom_id res chain seq x y z
N ASN A 1 12.56 17.34 -5.76
CA ASN A 1 11.25 17.92 -6.07
C ASN A 1 11.05 18.06 -7.58
N ASP A 2 9.81 18.28 -8.03
CA ASP A 2 9.44 18.37 -9.45
C ASP A 2 10.21 19.45 -10.22
N TYR A 3 10.50 20.59 -9.59
CA TYR A 3 11.27 21.64 -10.23
C TYR A 3 12.69 21.17 -10.56
N LEU A 4 13.37 20.52 -9.64
CA LEU A 4 14.71 20.00 -9.85
C LEU A 4 14.72 18.88 -10.88
N ALA A 5 13.78 17.95 -10.81
CA ALA A 5 13.65 16.88 -11.79
C ALA A 5 13.47 17.45 -13.21
N GLN A 6 12.61 18.46 -13.36
CA GLN A 6 12.38 19.12 -14.66
C GLN A 6 13.60 19.89 -15.13
N ARG A 7 14.25 20.68 -14.26
CA ARG A 7 15.47 21.42 -14.58
C ARG A 7 16.58 20.49 -15.05
N ASP A 8 16.83 19.42 -14.32
CA ASP A 8 17.93 18.52 -14.60
C ASP A 8 17.66 17.69 -15.86
N ALA A 9 16.40 17.28 -16.08
CA ALA A 9 15.97 16.67 -17.34
C ALA A 9 16.21 17.60 -18.55
N GLN A 10 15.96 18.90 -18.41
CA GLN A 10 16.18 19.88 -19.48
C GLN A 10 17.68 20.14 -19.72
N TRP A 11 18.47 20.32 -18.68
CA TRP A 11 19.89 20.63 -18.81
C TRP A 11 20.71 19.43 -19.26
N MET A 12 20.61 18.33 -18.56
CA MET A 12 21.36 17.12 -18.89
C MET A 12 20.74 16.35 -20.06
N GLY A 13 19.44 16.53 -20.29
CA GLY A 13 18.71 15.94 -21.40
C GLY A 13 19.34 16.27 -22.73
N SER A 14 19.75 17.51 -22.95
CA SER A 14 20.42 17.92 -24.20
C SER A 14 21.70 17.12 -24.48
N VAL A 15 22.44 16.72 -23.45
CA VAL A 15 23.63 15.86 -23.60
C VAL A 15 23.23 14.43 -23.97
N HIS A 16 22.22 13.89 -23.31
CA HIS A 16 21.72 12.54 -23.58
C HIS A 16 21.11 12.44 -25.00
N GLU A 17 20.33 13.45 -25.40
CA GLU A 17 19.74 13.54 -26.75
C GLU A 17 20.81 13.65 -27.84
N PHE A 18 21.90 14.40 -27.58
CA PHE A 18 23.04 14.45 -28.48
C PHE A 18 23.69 13.08 -28.67
N LEU A 19 23.63 12.20 -27.66
CA LEU A 19 24.09 10.80 -27.73
C LEU A 19 23.05 9.85 -28.32
N GLY A 20 21.90 10.35 -28.77
CA GLY A 20 20.83 9.59 -29.41
C GLY A 20 19.87 8.91 -28.45
N LEU A 21 19.85 9.29 -27.17
CA LEU A 21 18.93 8.77 -26.17
C LEU A 21 17.71 9.68 -26.04
N THR A 22 16.57 9.08 -25.71
CA THR A 22 15.34 9.82 -25.38
C THR A 22 15.28 10.13 -23.88
N VAL A 23 14.79 11.33 -23.55
CA VAL A 23 14.70 11.78 -22.16
C VAL A 23 13.28 12.19 -21.80
N GLY A 24 12.76 11.66 -20.72
CA GLY A 24 11.46 11.98 -20.14
C GLY A 24 11.58 12.52 -18.72
N VAL A 25 10.58 13.27 -18.30
CA VAL A 25 10.42 13.67 -16.89
C VAL A 25 8.99 13.38 -16.45
N VAL A 26 8.83 12.86 -15.25
CA VAL A 26 7.51 12.63 -14.64
C VAL A 26 7.28 13.67 -13.56
N LEU A 27 6.19 14.41 -13.69
CA LEU A 27 5.77 15.47 -12.78
C LEU A 27 4.40 15.17 -12.18
N ASN A 28 4.10 15.73 -11.03
CA ASN A 28 2.83 15.53 -10.33
C ASN A 28 1.59 15.90 -11.16
N SER A 29 1.69 16.95 -11.99
CA SER A 29 0.59 17.44 -12.81
C SER A 29 0.24 16.58 -14.03
N MET A 30 1.04 15.56 -14.35
CA MET A 30 0.88 14.74 -15.56
C MET A 30 -0.23 13.72 -15.41
N ASN A 31 -0.98 13.50 -16.49
CA ASN A 31 -1.93 12.41 -16.64
C ASN A 31 -1.22 11.08 -16.98
N ASN A 32 -1.97 9.98 -16.99
CA ASN A 32 -1.39 8.64 -17.19
C ASN A 32 -0.74 8.46 -18.58
N ASP A 33 -1.27 9.08 -19.63
CA ASP A 33 -0.70 8.94 -20.96
C ASP A 33 0.63 9.70 -21.08
N GLU A 34 0.71 10.89 -20.49
CA GLU A 34 1.94 11.67 -20.39
C GLU A 34 3.00 10.93 -19.56
N ARG A 35 2.61 10.34 -18.41
CA ARG A 35 3.51 9.53 -17.58
C ARG A 35 4.03 8.32 -18.34
N ARG A 36 3.14 7.62 -19.05
CA ARG A 36 3.53 6.44 -19.86
C ARG A 36 4.53 6.82 -20.94
N ALA A 37 4.31 7.94 -21.63
CA ALA A 37 5.25 8.45 -22.63
C ALA A 37 6.61 8.80 -22.01
N ALA A 38 6.62 9.43 -20.83
CA ALA A 38 7.86 9.77 -20.12
C ALA A 38 8.62 8.52 -19.64
N TYR A 39 7.91 7.52 -19.09
CA TYR A 39 8.54 6.25 -18.69
C TYR A 39 9.01 5.41 -19.88
N ALA A 40 8.47 5.59 -21.07
CA ALA A 40 8.90 4.90 -22.28
C ALA A 40 10.24 5.42 -22.83
N CYS A 41 10.72 6.59 -22.38
CA CYS A 41 12.02 7.13 -22.76
C CYS A 41 13.18 6.26 -22.23
N ASP A 42 14.36 6.37 -22.84
CA ASP A 42 15.56 5.68 -22.41
C ASP A 42 15.99 6.11 -21.00
N ILE A 43 15.86 7.41 -20.72
CA ILE A 43 16.15 8.02 -19.42
C ILE A 43 14.90 8.74 -18.93
N THR A 44 14.53 8.48 -17.68
CA THR A 44 13.39 9.14 -17.03
C THR A 44 13.85 9.81 -15.74
N TYR A 45 13.64 11.12 -15.63
CA TYR A 45 13.79 11.88 -14.39
C TYR A 45 12.47 11.89 -13.64
N VAL A 46 12.51 11.54 -12.37
CA VAL A 46 11.31 11.43 -11.54
C VAL A 46 11.68 11.57 -10.07
N THR A 47 10.81 12.15 -9.27
CA THR A 47 10.99 12.15 -7.80
C THR A 47 10.66 10.76 -7.22
N ASN A 48 11.29 10.41 -6.10
CA ASN A 48 11.04 9.15 -5.40
C ASN A 48 9.55 8.94 -5.08
N ASN A 49 8.86 10.00 -4.67
CA ASN A 49 7.43 9.93 -4.35
C ASN A 49 6.58 9.63 -5.59
N GLU A 50 6.79 10.35 -6.69
CA GLU A 50 6.03 10.10 -7.93
C GLU A 50 6.27 8.69 -8.47
N LEU A 51 7.54 8.24 -8.47
CA LEU A 51 7.89 6.87 -8.86
C LEU A 51 7.18 5.83 -7.99
N GLY A 52 7.21 6.02 -6.68
CA GLY A 52 6.60 5.11 -5.72
C GLY A 52 5.08 5.10 -5.81
N PHE A 53 4.43 6.26 -5.98
CA PHE A 53 2.99 6.32 -6.18
C PHE A 53 2.57 5.72 -7.53
N ASP A 54 3.33 5.90 -8.59
CA ASP A 54 3.06 5.24 -9.87
C ASP A 54 3.20 3.72 -9.76
N TYR A 55 4.21 3.24 -9.02
CA TYR A 55 4.35 1.81 -8.73
C TYR A 55 3.13 1.26 -7.98
N LEU A 56 2.65 1.96 -6.96
CA LEU A 56 1.45 1.55 -6.23
C LEU A 56 0.22 1.55 -7.13
N ARG A 57 0.02 2.60 -7.95
CA ARG A 57 -1.09 2.68 -8.89
C ARG A 57 -1.05 1.55 -9.92
N ASP A 58 0.11 1.25 -10.47
CA ASP A 58 0.32 0.16 -11.43
C ASP A 58 -0.02 -1.21 -10.83
N ASN A 59 0.22 -1.42 -9.52
CA ASN A 59 -0.17 -2.65 -8.84
C ASN A 59 -1.67 -2.75 -8.51
N MET A 60 -2.44 -1.69 -8.74
CA MET A 60 -3.90 -1.66 -8.53
C MET A 60 -4.68 -1.80 -9.83
N VAL A 61 -4.06 -1.71 -11.00
CA VAL A 61 -4.74 -1.82 -12.30
C VAL A 61 -5.12 -3.27 -12.61
N ILE A 62 -6.20 -3.43 -13.38
CA ILE A 62 -6.69 -4.75 -13.79
C ILE A 62 -6.08 -5.18 -15.13
N TYR A 63 -5.86 -4.22 -16.02
CA TYR A 63 -5.39 -4.47 -17.38
C TYR A 63 -3.97 -3.96 -17.57
N LYS A 64 -3.14 -4.74 -18.27
CA LYS A 64 -1.73 -4.40 -18.55
C LYS A 64 -1.56 -3.07 -19.29
N GLU A 65 -2.51 -2.72 -20.14
CA GLU A 65 -2.52 -1.48 -20.92
C GLU A 65 -2.68 -0.22 -20.05
N GLN A 66 -3.12 -0.39 -18.79
CA GLN A 66 -3.27 0.69 -17.83
C GLN A 66 -1.97 1.02 -17.10
N LEU A 67 -0.97 0.16 -17.16
CA LEU A 67 0.34 0.40 -16.56
C LEU A 67 0.98 1.64 -17.18
N VAL A 68 1.60 2.47 -16.35
CA VAL A 68 2.37 3.62 -16.80
C VAL A 68 3.86 3.36 -16.80
N GLN A 69 4.36 2.54 -15.87
CA GLN A 69 5.77 2.19 -15.77
C GLN A 69 6.15 1.05 -16.71
N ARG A 70 7.39 1.07 -17.15
CA ARG A 70 8.04 -0.06 -17.84
C ARG A 70 8.94 -0.84 -16.89
N GLY A 71 9.54 -1.93 -17.34
CA GLY A 71 10.58 -2.62 -16.59
C GLY A 71 11.75 -1.69 -16.28
N LEU A 72 12.20 -1.70 -15.04
CA LEU A 72 13.34 -0.91 -14.56
C LEU A 72 14.62 -1.69 -14.83
N ASN A 73 15.65 -1.03 -15.38
CA ASN A 73 16.93 -1.62 -15.70
C ASN A 73 18.05 -1.10 -14.81
N PHE A 74 18.11 0.22 -14.62
CA PHE A 74 19.13 0.89 -13.83
C PHE A 74 18.55 2.13 -13.15
N ALA A 75 19.01 2.44 -11.95
CA ALA A 75 18.60 3.65 -11.22
C ALA A 75 19.82 4.40 -10.67
N ILE A 76 19.82 5.72 -10.81
CA ILE A 76 20.71 6.63 -10.13
C ILE A 76 19.89 7.39 -9.11
N ILE A 77 20.24 7.30 -7.85
CA ILE A 77 19.51 7.93 -6.75
C ILE A 77 20.37 9.06 -6.21
N ASP A 78 19.89 10.28 -6.38
CA ASP A 78 20.48 11.47 -5.76
C ASP A 78 19.91 11.64 -4.33
N GLU A 79 20.67 12.29 -3.44
CA GLU A 79 20.31 12.43 -2.03
C GLU A 79 19.92 11.09 -1.37
N VAL A 80 20.75 10.08 -1.61
CA VAL A 80 20.51 8.68 -1.20
C VAL A 80 20.33 8.49 0.30
N ASP A 81 20.98 9.29 1.12
CA ASP A 81 20.86 9.33 2.58
C ASP A 81 19.43 9.72 3.01
N SER A 82 18.88 10.75 2.38
CA SER A 82 17.50 11.14 2.62
C SER A 82 16.52 10.05 2.16
N ILE A 83 16.65 9.57 0.94
CA ILE A 83 15.68 8.67 0.30
C ILE A 83 15.74 7.26 0.89
N LEU A 84 16.93 6.69 1.06
CA LEU A 84 17.07 5.28 1.46
C LEU A 84 17.32 5.07 2.96
N ILE A 85 17.56 6.14 3.73
CA ILE A 85 17.80 6.07 5.17
C ILE A 85 16.74 6.84 5.93
N ASP A 86 16.66 8.16 5.78
CA ASP A 86 15.79 9.01 6.59
C ASP A 86 14.31 8.75 6.31
N GLU A 87 13.92 8.67 5.04
CA GLU A 87 12.55 8.44 4.61
C GLU A 87 12.21 6.96 4.33
N ALA A 88 13.17 6.05 4.48
CA ALA A 88 12.99 4.63 4.12
C ALA A 88 11.83 3.93 4.84
N ARG A 89 11.45 4.41 6.02
CA ARG A 89 10.34 3.87 6.81
C ARG A 89 9.02 4.63 6.63
N THR A 90 9.02 5.71 5.86
CA THR A 90 7.80 6.49 5.62
C THR A 90 6.96 5.78 4.55
N PRO A 91 5.78 5.25 4.90
CA PRO A 91 4.97 4.53 3.92
C PRO A 91 4.34 5.48 2.92
N LEU A 92 4.33 5.10 1.64
CA LEU A 92 3.48 5.72 0.65
C LEU A 92 2.08 5.08 0.73
N ILE A 93 1.05 5.89 0.95
CA ILE A 93 -0.31 5.40 1.16
C ILE A 93 -1.23 6.00 0.10
N ILE A 94 -1.93 5.14 -0.64
CA ILE A 94 -3.07 5.53 -1.47
C ILE A 94 -4.33 5.19 -0.70
N SER A 95 -5.14 6.21 -0.36
CA SER A 95 -6.42 6.02 0.29
C SER A 95 -7.53 6.64 -0.54
N GLY A 96 -8.66 5.98 -0.58
CA GLY A 96 -9.86 6.46 -1.25
C GLY A 96 -11.05 6.45 -0.31
N GLN A 97 -12.01 7.32 -0.56
CA GLN A 97 -13.26 7.32 0.18
C GLN A 97 -14.08 6.09 -0.21
N SER A 98 -14.26 5.16 0.71
CA SER A 98 -15.15 4.02 0.52
C SER A 98 -16.60 4.49 0.66
N GLY A 99 -17.30 4.61 -0.48
CA GLY A 99 -18.64 5.18 -0.54
C GLY A 99 -19.77 4.35 0.09
N LYS A 100 -19.47 3.25 0.79
CA LYS A 100 -20.51 2.30 1.26
C LYS A 100 -20.53 2.06 2.78
N SER A 101 -19.68 2.72 3.58
CA SER A 101 -19.40 2.13 4.86
C SER A 101 -20.10 2.76 6.07
N THR A 102 -20.61 3.98 6.02
CA THR A 102 -21.14 4.64 7.21
C THR A 102 -22.34 3.89 7.82
N LYS A 103 -23.32 3.51 6.99
CA LYS A 103 -24.50 2.77 7.47
C LYS A 103 -24.18 1.36 7.95
N LEU A 104 -23.21 0.70 7.30
CA LEU A 104 -22.80 -0.64 7.70
C LEU A 104 -22.06 -0.62 9.03
N TYR A 105 -21.22 0.36 9.29
CA TYR A 105 -20.57 0.54 10.59
C TYR A 105 -21.55 0.83 11.70
N GLU A 106 -22.57 1.66 11.45
CA GLU A 106 -23.64 1.94 12.42
C GLU A 106 -24.42 0.65 12.78
N ILE A 107 -24.76 -0.15 11.78
CA ILE A 107 -25.44 -1.43 11.99
C ILE A 107 -24.54 -2.41 12.75
N CYS A 108 -23.27 -2.53 12.36
CA CYS A 108 -22.33 -3.41 13.06
C CYS A 108 -22.08 -2.94 14.50
N ASP A 109 -22.01 -1.64 14.77
CA ASP A 109 -21.89 -1.13 16.14
C ASP A 109 -23.09 -1.48 17.00
N ILE A 110 -24.31 -1.34 16.45
CA ILE A 110 -25.54 -1.71 17.16
C ILE A 110 -25.55 -3.22 17.47
N LEU A 111 -25.19 -4.07 16.51
CA LEU A 111 -25.12 -5.52 16.70
C LEU A 111 -24.02 -5.88 17.73
N ALA A 112 -22.82 -5.31 17.61
CA ALA A 112 -21.73 -5.58 18.52
C ALA A 112 -22.06 -5.21 19.98
N ARG A 113 -22.86 -4.17 20.21
CA ARG A 113 -23.33 -3.78 21.55
C ARG A 113 -24.34 -4.75 22.18
N GLN A 114 -24.96 -5.62 21.37
CA GLN A 114 -25.91 -6.64 21.84
C GLN A 114 -25.22 -7.96 22.18
N LEU A 115 -23.97 -8.16 21.74
CA LEU A 115 -23.21 -9.36 22.00
C LEU A 115 -22.68 -9.38 23.44
N GLU A 116 -22.78 -10.51 24.11
CA GLU A 116 -22.29 -10.75 25.47
C GLU A 116 -20.89 -11.34 25.44
N LYS A 117 -19.96 -10.72 26.20
CA LYS A 117 -18.61 -11.23 26.35
C LYS A 117 -18.64 -12.55 27.16
N GLY A 118 -18.10 -13.59 26.59
CA GLY A 118 -17.91 -14.87 27.24
C GLY A 118 -16.50 -15.10 27.76
N GLU A 119 -16.32 -16.27 28.38
CA GLU A 119 -15.04 -16.75 28.87
C GLU A 119 -14.77 -18.14 28.27
N ALA A 120 -13.50 -18.40 27.91
CA ALA A 120 -13.06 -19.73 27.54
C ALA A 120 -12.50 -20.44 28.79
N SER A 121 -13.00 -21.59 29.10
CA SER A 121 -12.45 -22.41 30.19
C SER A 121 -11.19 -23.14 29.69
N GLY A 122 -10.02 -22.58 30.04
CA GLY A 122 -8.72 -23.18 29.73
C GLY A 122 -7.74 -22.21 29.06
N GLU A 123 -6.44 -22.32 29.35
CA GLU A 123 -5.42 -21.62 28.58
C GLU A 123 -5.35 -22.20 27.18
N PHE A 124 -5.51 -21.32 26.17
CA PHE A 124 -5.35 -21.65 24.75
C PHE A 124 -3.89 -22.03 24.49
N THR A 125 -3.50 -23.26 24.80
CA THR A 125 -2.21 -23.80 24.42
C THR A 125 -2.38 -24.60 23.14
N LYS A 126 -1.45 -24.43 22.17
CA LYS A 126 -1.40 -25.24 20.93
C LYS A 126 -1.48 -26.75 21.20
N MET A 127 -1.23 -27.16 22.43
CA MET A 127 -1.25 -28.54 22.90
C MET A 127 -2.69 -29.07 23.07
N ASN A 128 -3.63 -28.22 23.54
CA ASN A 128 -5.04 -28.63 23.75
C ASN A 128 -5.77 -28.81 22.41
N ALA A 129 -5.44 -27.96 21.40
CA ALA A 129 -5.97 -28.12 20.04
C ALA A 129 -5.51 -29.43 19.35
N ILE A 130 -4.34 -29.98 19.74
CA ILE A 130 -3.82 -31.24 19.20
C ILE A 130 -4.42 -32.45 19.93
N MET A 131 -4.86 -32.28 21.15
CA MET A 131 -5.42 -33.36 21.97
C MET A 131 -6.93 -33.52 21.85
N GLY A 132 -7.62 -32.63 21.10
CA GLY A 132 -9.06 -32.73 20.86
C GLY A 132 -9.93 -32.48 22.10
N GLU A 133 -9.44 -31.73 23.08
CA GLU A 133 -10.25 -31.31 24.21
C GLU A 133 -11.22 -30.20 23.72
N GLU A 134 -12.51 -30.45 23.86
CA GLU A 134 -13.56 -29.43 23.62
C GLU A 134 -13.42 -28.34 24.66
N ILE A 135 -13.10 -27.13 24.21
CA ILE A 135 -13.08 -25.95 25.08
C ILE A 135 -14.52 -25.46 25.18
N GLU A 136 -15.09 -25.51 26.38
CA GLU A 136 -16.39 -24.91 26.62
C GLU A 136 -16.25 -23.38 26.55
N GLU A 137 -16.80 -22.80 25.50
CA GLU A 137 -16.89 -21.36 25.27
C GLU A 137 -18.27 -20.88 25.71
N THR A 138 -18.33 -19.82 26.51
CA THR A 138 -19.58 -19.17 26.93
C THR A 138 -19.71 -17.80 26.27
N GLY A 139 -20.94 -17.28 26.16
CA GLY A 139 -21.23 -15.97 25.58
C GLY A 139 -21.05 -15.93 24.06
N ASP A 140 -21.22 -14.76 23.48
CA ASP A 140 -21.23 -14.56 22.03
C ASP A 140 -19.84 -14.32 21.45
N PHE A 141 -18.88 -13.81 22.24
CA PHE A 141 -17.50 -13.59 21.80
C PHE A 141 -16.51 -13.73 22.95
N ILE A 142 -15.27 -14.14 22.57
CA ILE A 142 -14.14 -14.30 23.49
C ILE A 142 -13.03 -13.33 23.08
N VAL A 143 -12.40 -12.68 24.07
CA VAL A 143 -11.28 -11.76 23.90
C VAL A 143 -10.00 -12.43 24.36
N ASN A 144 -9.04 -12.58 23.45
CA ASN A 144 -7.67 -12.93 23.80
C ASN A 144 -6.85 -11.64 23.92
N GLU A 145 -6.68 -11.14 25.13
CA GLU A 145 -5.96 -9.87 25.37
C GLU A 145 -4.47 -9.95 25.01
N LYS A 146 -3.86 -11.15 25.15
CA LYS A 146 -2.46 -11.35 24.84
C LYS A 146 -2.15 -11.21 23.36
N ASP A 147 -3.02 -11.77 22.52
CA ASP A 147 -2.88 -11.75 21.06
C ASP A 147 -3.66 -10.61 20.42
N LYS A 148 -4.44 -9.85 21.21
CA LYS A 148 -5.32 -8.77 20.76
C LYS A 148 -6.31 -9.21 19.68
N ILE A 149 -6.88 -10.41 19.87
CA ILE A 149 -7.82 -11.03 18.93
C ILE A 149 -9.18 -11.18 19.63
N VAL A 150 -10.25 -10.96 18.87
CA VAL A 150 -11.63 -11.23 19.27
C VAL A 150 -12.21 -12.26 18.32
N ASN A 151 -12.74 -13.36 18.84
CA ASN A 151 -13.40 -14.41 18.06
C ASN A 151 -14.85 -14.52 18.50
N LEU A 152 -15.76 -14.70 17.51
CA LEU A 152 -17.14 -15.09 17.80
C LEU A 152 -17.18 -16.58 18.17
N THR A 153 -18.01 -16.91 19.14
CA THR A 153 -18.33 -18.30 19.50
C THR A 153 -19.42 -18.86 18.59
N GLU A 154 -19.72 -20.15 18.68
CA GLU A 154 -20.87 -20.74 17.95
C GLU A 154 -22.21 -20.09 18.32
N GLN A 155 -22.33 -19.56 19.55
CA GLN A 155 -23.52 -18.82 20.00
C GLN A 155 -23.61 -17.42 19.40
N GLY A 156 -22.45 -16.79 19.08
CA GLY A 156 -22.39 -15.42 18.54
C GLY A 156 -22.44 -15.31 17.02
N VAL A 157 -22.51 -16.44 16.30
CA VAL A 157 -22.65 -16.51 14.85
C VAL A 157 -24.11 -16.65 14.48
#